data_6b3ed3f01d588207492ad77aea72d775
#
_entry.id   6b3ed3f01d588207492ad77aea72d775
#
_cell.length_a   1.000
_cell.length_b   1.000
_cell.length_c   1.000
_cell.angle_alpha   90.00
_cell.angle_beta   90.00
_cell.angle_gamma   90.00
#
_symmetry.space_group_name_H-M   'P 1'
#
loop_
_entity.id
_entity.type
_entity.pdbx_description
1 polymer ?
#
loop_
_entity_poly.entity_id
_entity_poly.type
_entity_poly.pdbx_seq_one_letter_code
_entity_poly.pdbx_strand_id
1 'polypeptide(L)'
;MHVYGLTETYGHILQAAPQPSWLNKSPAEMARLTSRQGVRFPMTEDVSVIDQTTGKHVPADGETIGEIVIRCNTCMMGYLNNPKATEEAFADDWFHSGDLAVIHTDGYIQIKDR
;
A
#
# COMPACT_ATOMS: atom_id res chain seq x y z
N MET A 1 -14.68 -8.19 0.59
CA MET A 1 -13.24 -8.06 0.26
C MET A 1 -12.76 -6.67 0.62
N HIS A 2 -11.67 -6.58 1.35
CA HIS A 2 -11.10 -5.29 1.71
C HIS A 2 -10.21 -4.79 0.57
N VAL A 3 -10.37 -3.52 0.19
CA VAL A 3 -9.58 -2.90 -0.86
C VAL A 3 -9.01 -1.58 -0.37
N TYR A 4 -7.93 -1.13 -0.98
CA TYR A 4 -7.32 0.14 -0.66
C TYR A 4 -7.02 0.90 -1.94
N GLY A 5 -7.31 2.17 -1.93
CA GLY A 5 -7.01 3.09 -3.03
C GLY A 5 -7.21 4.53 -2.59
N LEU A 6 -6.83 5.45 -3.46
CA LEU A 6 -6.92 6.88 -3.23
C LEU A 6 -7.58 7.54 -4.44
N THR A 7 -8.07 8.75 -4.26
CA THR A 7 -8.52 9.58 -5.39
C THR A 7 -7.38 9.76 -6.39
N GLU A 8 -6.17 9.95 -5.88
CA GLU A 8 -4.96 10.16 -6.69
C GLU A 8 -4.55 8.93 -7.50
N THR A 9 -5.03 7.74 -7.16
CA THR A 9 -4.73 6.51 -7.89
C THR A 9 -5.87 6.01 -8.77
N TYR A 10 -6.98 6.73 -8.81
CA TYR A 10 -8.17 6.41 -9.63
C TYR A 10 -8.66 4.98 -9.39
N GLY A 11 -8.74 4.56 -8.14
CA GLY A 11 -9.28 3.26 -7.78
C GLY A 11 -8.34 2.41 -6.94
N HIS A 12 -8.62 1.12 -6.95
CA HIS A 12 -7.94 0.17 -6.07
C HIS A 12 -6.51 -0.09 -6.49
N ILE A 13 -5.59 -0.12 -5.52
CA ILE A 13 -4.20 -0.50 -5.73
C ILE A 13 -3.81 -1.73 -4.89
N LEU A 14 -4.55 -2.00 -3.82
CA LEU A 14 -4.36 -3.20 -3.00
C LEU A 14 -5.70 -3.89 -2.80
N GLN A 15 -5.66 -5.21 -2.63
CA GLN A 15 -6.85 -5.98 -2.27
C GLN A 15 -6.46 -7.09 -1.28
N ALA A 16 -7.32 -7.35 -0.32
CA ALA A 16 -7.14 -8.42 0.65
C ALA A 16 -7.69 -9.72 0.06
N ALA A 17 -7.01 -10.25 -0.96
CA ALA A 17 -7.43 -11.48 -1.63
C ALA A 17 -7.23 -12.68 -0.70
N PRO A 18 -8.28 -13.52 -0.51
CA PRO A 18 -8.13 -14.73 0.30
C PRO A 18 -7.10 -15.68 -0.31
N GLN A 19 -6.31 -16.31 0.55
CA GLN A 19 -5.33 -17.31 0.12
C GLN A 19 -5.87 -18.72 0.39
N PRO A 20 -5.50 -19.72 -0.44
CA PRO A 20 -5.92 -21.10 -0.19
C PRO A 20 -5.51 -21.61 1.20
N SER A 21 -4.37 -21.15 1.71
CA SER A 21 -3.90 -21.52 3.05
C SER A 21 -4.79 -21.02 4.18
N TRP A 22 -5.74 -20.11 3.90
CA TRP A 22 -6.63 -19.56 4.93
C TRP A 22 -7.92 -20.38 5.09
N LEU A 23 -8.19 -21.37 4.25
CA LEU A 23 -9.48 -22.06 4.18
C LEU A 23 -9.91 -22.70 5.51
N ASN A 24 -8.96 -23.14 6.33
CA ASN A 24 -9.23 -23.82 7.60
C ASN A 24 -8.95 -22.96 8.83
N LYS A 25 -8.84 -21.64 8.66
CA LYS A 25 -8.58 -20.72 9.77
C LYS A 25 -9.87 -20.46 10.57
N SER A 26 -9.71 -20.16 11.87
CA SER A 26 -10.84 -19.78 12.72
C SER A 26 -11.43 -18.44 12.27
N PRO A 27 -12.70 -18.13 12.64
CA PRO A 27 -13.28 -16.83 12.31
C PRO A 27 -12.46 -15.63 12.81
N ALA A 28 -11.86 -15.73 14.00
CA ALA A 28 -11.01 -14.66 14.54
C ALA A 28 -9.73 -14.50 13.70
N GLU A 29 -9.12 -15.61 13.30
CA GLU A 29 -7.93 -15.61 12.45
C GLU A 29 -8.24 -15.04 11.06
N MET A 30 -9.37 -15.45 10.47
CA MET A 30 -9.82 -14.91 9.18
C MET A 30 -10.07 -13.40 9.26
N ALA A 31 -10.68 -12.92 10.35
CA ALA A 31 -10.91 -11.50 10.54
C ALA A 31 -9.59 -10.73 10.61
N ARG A 32 -8.60 -11.26 11.30
CA ARG A 32 -7.26 -10.67 11.39
C ARG A 32 -6.59 -10.60 10.03
N LEU A 33 -6.64 -11.68 9.27
CA LEU A 33 -6.00 -11.76 7.95
C LEU A 33 -6.68 -10.84 6.93
N THR A 34 -8.00 -10.74 6.95
CA THR A 34 -8.76 -9.92 5.99
C THR A 34 -8.86 -8.45 6.39
N SER A 35 -8.43 -8.08 7.60
CA SER A 35 -8.43 -6.68 8.04
C SER A 35 -7.31 -5.86 7.40
N ARG A 36 -6.32 -6.51 6.83
CA ARG A 36 -5.19 -5.84 6.18
C ARG A 36 -5.60 -5.34 4.79
N GLN A 37 -4.92 -4.32 4.28
CA GLN A 37 -5.22 -3.76 2.97
C GLN A 37 -4.89 -4.71 1.83
N GLY A 38 -3.94 -5.61 2.04
CA GLY A 38 -3.72 -6.72 1.14
C GLY A 38 -2.48 -6.61 0.28
N VAL A 39 -2.58 -7.17 -0.91
CA VAL A 39 -1.51 -7.22 -1.90
C VAL A 39 -1.88 -6.42 -3.13
N ARG A 40 -0.90 -6.18 -4.01
CA ARG A 40 -1.05 -5.40 -5.22
C ARG A 40 -2.23 -5.89 -6.06
N PHE A 41 -3.09 -4.96 -6.46
CA PHE A 41 -4.16 -5.22 -7.42
C PHE A 41 -3.55 -5.49 -8.81
N PRO A 42 -4.16 -6.36 -9.65
CA PRO A 42 -3.55 -6.73 -10.94
C PRO A 42 -3.23 -5.55 -11.88
N MET A 43 -3.96 -4.45 -11.78
CA MET A 43 -3.73 -3.26 -12.61
C MET A 43 -2.65 -2.35 -12.04
N THR A 44 -2.15 -2.60 -10.85
CA THR A 44 -1.11 -1.81 -10.20
C THR A 44 0.26 -2.30 -10.64
N GLU A 45 1.10 -1.40 -11.12
CA GLU A 45 2.44 -1.76 -11.61
C GLU A 45 3.34 -2.21 -10.45
N ASP A 46 3.39 -1.43 -9.36
CA ASP A 46 4.17 -1.80 -8.18
C ASP A 46 3.67 -1.05 -6.95
N VAL A 47 3.82 -1.65 -5.78
CA VAL A 47 3.53 -1.06 -4.48
C VAL A 47 4.62 -1.49 -3.51
N SER A 48 5.11 -0.55 -2.72
CA SER A 48 6.10 -0.87 -1.69
C SER A 48 5.88 -0.01 -0.45
N VAL A 49 6.60 -0.31 0.61
CA VAL A 49 6.65 0.51 1.82
C VAL A 49 8.11 0.88 2.04
N ILE A 50 8.39 2.17 2.12
CA ILE A 50 9.75 2.67 2.26
C ILE A 50 9.92 3.45 3.56
N ASP A 51 11.16 3.43 4.10
CA ASP A 51 11.52 4.29 5.22
C ASP A 51 11.64 5.72 4.71
N GLN A 52 10.89 6.64 5.31
CA GLN A 52 10.86 8.05 4.88
C GLN A 52 12.21 8.76 5.08
N THR A 53 13.04 8.28 5.99
CA THR A 53 14.33 8.89 6.27
C THR A 53 15.41 8.44 5.30
N THR A 54 15.47 7.13 4.98
CA THR A 54 16.53 6.56 4.14
C THR A 54 16.10 6.31 2.69
N GLY A 55 14.80 6.26 2.42
CA GLY A 55 14.27 5.91 1.11
C GLY A 55 14.39 4.45 0.75
N LYS A 56 14.80 3.60 1.69
CA LYS A 56 14.97 2.17 1.45
C LYS A 56 13.69 1.40 1.78
N HIS A 57 13.48 0.29 1.07
CA HIS A 57 12.35 -0.60 1.33
C HIS A 57 12.46 -1.17 2.75
N VAL A 58 11.33 -1.20 3.46
CA VAL A 58 11.28 -1.80 4.80
C VAL A 58 11.24 -3.32 4.70
N PRO A 59 11.77 -4.06 5.71
CA PRO A 59 11.66 -5.52 5.71
C PRO A 59 10.21 -5.97 5.93
N ALA A 60 9.88 -7.15 5.40
CA ALA A 60 8.56 -7.75 5.54
C ALA A 60 8.46 -8.48 6.90
N ASP A 61 8.51 -7.73 8.00
CA ASP A 61 8.51 -8.27 9.36
C ASP A 61 7.22 -7.96 10.13
N GLY A 62 6.31 -7.18 9.52
CA GLY A 62 5.06 -6.79 10.17
C GLY A 62 5.22 -5.74 11.27
N GLU A 63 6.41 -5.21 11.47
CA GLU A 63 6.74 -4.29 12.57
C GLU A 63 7.35 -2.98 12.11
N THR A 64 8.22 -3.00 11.11
CA THR A 64 8.91 -1.80 10.63
C THR A 64 7.95 -0.92 9.83
N ILE A 65 7.67 0.27 10.34
CA ILE A 65 6.74 1.22 9.73
C ILE A 65 7.44 2.05 8.65
N GLY A 66 6.78 2.20 7.52
CA GLY A 66 7.23 3.08 6.45
C GLY A 66 6.03 3.69 5.72
N GLU A 67 6.31 4.42 4.65
CA GLU A 67 5.27 5.04 3.82
C GLU A 67 4.94 4.15 2.63
N ILE A 68 3.64 3.98 2.33
CA ILE A 68 3.21 3.28 1.11
C ILE A 68 3.55 4.17 -0.09
N VAL A 69 4.30 3.60 -1.03
CA VAL A 69 4.63 4.24 -2.31
C VAL A 69 4.14 3.37 -3.46
N ILE A 70 3.71 4.00 -4.54
CA ILE A 70 2.92 3.35 -5.58
C ILE A 70 3.45 3.71 -6.96
N ARG A 71 3.45 2.74 -7.88
CA ARG A 71 3.60 2.95 -9.32
C ARG A 71 2.41 2.31 -10.02
N CYS A 72 1.63 3.12 -10.74
CA CYS A 72 0.51 2.61 -11.52
C CYS A 72 0.14 3.59 -12.65
N ASN A 73 -0.43 3.05 -13.72
CA ASN A 73 -0.88 3.86 -14.85
C ASN A 73 -2.11 4.71 -14.50
N THR A 74 -2.81 4.37 -13.43
CA THR A 74 -4.00 5.07 -12.98
C THR A 74 -3.71 6.19 -12.00
N CYS A 75 -2.43 6.38 -11.60
CA CYS A 75 -2.05 7.48 -10.73
C CYS A 75 -2.25 8.82 -11.47
N MET A 76 -2.70 9.82 -10.71
CA MET A 76 -2.93 11.16 -11.26
C MET A 76 -1.66 11.75 -11.86
N MET A 77 -1.83 12.75 -12.76
CA MET A 77 -0.70 13.50 -13.29
C MET A 77 -0.18 14.54 -12.32
N GLY A 78 -1.00 14.98 -11.39
CA GLY A 78 -0.61 15.96 -10.38
C GLY A 78 -1.82 16.60 -9.71
N TYR A 79 -1.56 17.42 -8.71
CA TYR A 79 -2.58 18.26 -8.07
C TYR A 79 -2.84 19.52 -8.88
N LEU A 80 -4.11 19.92 -8.96
CA LEU A 80 -4.52 21.07 -9.75
C LEU A 80 -3.82 22.36 -9.25
N ASN A 81 -3.12 23.03 -10.15
CA ASN A 81 -2.44 24.32 -9.89
C ASN A 81 -1.52 24.30 -8.66
N ASN A 82 -0.93 23.12 -8.36
CA ASN A 82 -0.02 22.99 -7.21
C ASN A 82 1.22 22.16 -7.58
N PRO A 83 2.15 22.75 -8.36
CA PRO A 83 3.34 22.01 -8.80
C PRO A 83 4.25 21.57 -7.65
N LYS A 84 4.30 22.33 -6.56
CA LYS A 84 5.12 21.97 -5.39
C LYS A 84 4.60 20.69 -4.73
N ALA A 85 3.29 20.60 -4.47
CA ALA A 85 2.69 19.41 -3.88
C ALA A 85 2.81 18.22 -4.83
N THR A 86 2.69 18.43 -6.13
CA THR A 86 2.87 17.39 -7.14
C THR A 86 4.30 16.85 -7.13
N GLU A 87 5.30 17.72 -7.10
CA GLU A 87 6.71 17.32 -7.05
C GLU A 87 7.01 16.50 -5.79
N GLU A 88 6.51 16.93 -4.64
CA GLU A 88 6.68 16.21 -3.39
C GLU A 88 6.01 14.82 -3.42
N ALA A 89 4.80 14.74 -4.02
CA ALA A 89 4.05 13.50 -4.12
C ALA A 89 4.71 12.47 -5.03
N PHE A 90 5.52 12.89 -6.01
CA PHE A 90 6.16 11.99 -6.96
C PHE A 90 7.68 11.92 -6.81
N ALA A 91 8.20 12.19 -5.61
CA ALA A 91 9.62 12.08 -5.34
C ALA A 91 10.15 10.66 -5.62
N ASP A 92 11.36 10.57 -6.19
CA ASP A 92 12.05 9.30 -6.47
C ASP A 92 11.28 8.35 -7.39
N ASP A 93 10.48 8.88 -8.33
CA ASP A 93 9.69 8.10 -9.29
C ASP A 93 8.60 7.23 -8.68
N TRP A 94 8.24 7.46 -7.43
CA TRP A 94 7.13 6.82 -6.76
C TRP A 94 6.06 7.84 -6.38
N PHE A 95 4.79 7.45 -6.47
CA PHE A 95 3.74 8.23 -5.85
C PHE A 95 3.72 7.96 -4.34
N HIS A 96 3.88 9.01 -3.54
CA HIS A 96 3.91 8.94 -2.08
C HIS A 96 2.49 9.15 -1.54
N SER A 97 1.94 8.12 -0.91
CA SER A 97 0.54 8.14 -0.45
C SER A 97 0.31 8.98 0.80
N GLY A 98 1.33 9.19 1.61
CA GLY A 98 1.18 9.80 2.93
C GLY A 98 0.64 8.85 3.99
N ASP A 99 0.42 7.58 3.65
CA ASP A 99 -0.09 6.58 4.59
C ASP A 99 1.04 5.71 5.12
N LEU A 100 1.07 5.53 6.45
CA LEU A 100 2.09 4.71 7.11
C LEU A 100 1.60 3.27 7.26
N ALA A 101 2.48 2.33 6.97
CA ALA A 101 2.12 0.91 6.91
C ALA A 101 3.28 0.00 7.25
N VAL A 102 2.97 -1.28 7.43
CA VAL A 102 3.95 -2.34 7.58
C VAL A 102 3.68 -3.41 6.50
N ILE A 103 4.71 -4.19 6.16
CA ILE A 103 4.58 -5.36 5.29
C ILE A 103 4.73 -6.59 6.15
N HIS A 104 3.75 -7.49 6.11
CA HIS A 104 3.80 -8.76 6.81
C HIS A 104 4.65 -9.78 6.04
N THR A 105 5.05 -10.85 6.71
CA THR A 105 5.91 -11.88 6.13
C THR A 105 5.31 -12.56 4.90
N ASP A 106 3.98 -12.56 4.76
CA ASP A 106 3.28 -13.10 3.60
C ASP A 106 3.10 -12.07 2.46
N GLY A 107 3.70 -10.88 2.59
CA GLY A 107 3.63 -9.83 1.58
C GLY A 107 2.42 -8.90 1.69
N TYR A 108 1.52 -9.16 2.64
CA TYR A 108 0.33 -8.32 2.83
C TYR A 108 0.69 -7.02 3.54
N ILE A 109 0.17 -5.91 3.02
CA ILE A 109 0.39 -4.57 3.57
C ILE A 109 -0.75 -4.21 4.50
N GLN A 110 -0.43 -3.63 5.65
CA GLN A 110 -1.42 -3.17 6.62
C GLN A 110 -1.13 -1.73 7.00
N ILE A 111 -2.14 -0.85 6.84
CA ILE A 111 -2.02 0.56 7.21
C ILE A 111 -2.05 0.68 8.73
N LYS A 112 -1.15 1.49 9.27
CA LYS A 112 -1.06 1.76 10.72
C LYS A 112 -1.46 3.19 11.07
N ASP A 113 -1.22 4.15 10.18
CA ASP A 113 -1.53 5.55 10.44
C ASP A 113 -1.45 6.37 9.15
N ARG A 114 -1.66 7.65 9.27
CA ARG A 114 -1.59 8.58 8.13
C ARG A 114 -0.68 9.79 8.41
#